data_81257b821c21c622789138bc32ed54ec
#
_entry.id   81257b821c21c622789138bc32ed54ec
#
_cell.length_a   1.000
_cell.length_b   1.000
_cell.length_c   1.000
_cell.angle_alpha   90.00
_cell.angle_beta   90.00
_cell.angle_gamma   90.00
#
_symmetry.space_group_name_H-M   'P 1'
#
loop_
_entity.id
_entity.type
_entity.pdbx_description
1 polymer ?
#
loop_
_entity_poly.entity_id
_entity_poly.type
_entity_poly.pdbx_seq_one_letter_code
_entity_poly.pdbx_strand_id
1 'polypeptide(L)'
;FCNGKPELNDAMHTILTQLYDAKEYGSILTIPPQDWDALYARFDEVADESSFHRESIRKKLLPLVQVAQTLAQKYDVVVTNPPYMGSSGMGAKLAEYVKKNYPDSKSDLFAVFIEVCSRMAKQNGHQAMITQHAWMFLSSFEKLREKMMHTETVSMAHLGARAFEEIGGEVVQTTAFVRCANHIDGYKGTYCRLIEPTTQQGKEEMFLAGQNRYNANQYDFSKIPGGPIAYWVSCSLLNVFESPQKVSDYGMALQGSITGDNERFLRIWHEVNYEEIKFDAKCEEETLTAKWFPHNKGGSFRKWYGNFDYIINWENKGFDIKNFVDSNGKLRSRPQNIQYFFMRGLSWSDLTMGNFGVRYVPCGFTFNVSGPTFVPVDESNLYWCLAYFNSPVFQALLDVCCQGLHYHNGVIA
;
A
#
# COMPACT_ATOMS: atom_id res chain seq x y z
N PHE A 1 4.62 29.40 37.64
CA PHE A 1 3.26 29.39 37.14
C PHE A 1 2.31 28.60 38.05
N CYS A 2 2.63 27.37 38.38
CA CYS A 2 1.72 26.46 39.09
C CYS A 2 1.48 26.79 40.59
N ASN A 3 2.38 27.53 41.23
CA ASN A 3 2.24 28.09 42.60
C ASN A 3 1.85 27.03 43.65
N GLY A 4 2.44 25.83 43.60
CA GLY A 4 2.16 24.76 44.53
C GLY A 4 0.81 24.02 44.32
N LYS A 5 0.06 24.31 43.24
CA LYS A 5 -1.16 23.57 42.85
C LYS A 5 -0.75 22.30 42.06
N PRO A 6 -0.86 21.08 42.61
CA PRO A 6 -0.37 19.85 41.95
C PRO A 6 -1.03 19.62 40.59
N GLU A 7 -2.36 19.81 40.49
CA GLU A 7 -3.16 19.59 39.27
C GLU A 7 -2.68 20.45 38.08
N LEU A 8 -2.36 21.74 38.34
CA LEU A 8 -1.80 22.62 37.34
C LEU A 8 -0.37 22.23 36.94
N ASN A 9 0.38 21.70 37.89
CA ASN A 9 1.74 21.22 37.62
C ASN A 9 1.71 19.98 36.72
N ASP A 10 0.83 19.03 36.99
CA ASP A 10 0.68 17.79 36.19
C ASP A 10 0.18 18.12 34.77
N ALA A 11 -0.81 19.04 34.66
CA ALA A 11 -1.31 19.51 33.37
C ALA A 11 -0.19 20.19 32.54
N MET A 12 0.55 21.12 33.13
CA MET A 12 1.65 21.80 32.46
C MET A 12 2.79 20.85 32.11
N HIS A 13 3.14 19.90 33.00
CA HIS A 13 4.16 18.89 32.72
C HIS A 13 3.75 18.04 31.51
N THR A 14 2.50 17.58 31.48
CA THR A 14 1.94 16.82 30.35
C THR A 14 2.03 17.61 29.05
N ILE A 15 1.59 18.89 29.04
CA ILE A 15 1.63 19.74 27.85
C ILE A 15 3.07 19.95 27.36
N LEU A 16 4.00 20.27 28.26
CA LEU A 16 5.40 20.53 27.91
C LEU A 16 6.10 19.26 27.39
N THR A 17 5.79 18.10 28.01
CA THR A 17 6.33 16.82 27.56
C THR A 17 5.83 16.44 26.16
N GLN A 18 4.52 16.58 25.91
CA GLN A 18 3.93 16.25 24.62
C GLN A 18 4.38 17.21 23.51
N LEU A 19 4.58 18.48 23.82
CA LEU A 19 5.00 19.51 22.85
C LEU A 19 6.53 19.64 22.74
N TYR A 20 7.34 18.84 23.42
CA TYR A 20 8.79 18.97 23.46
C TYR A 20 9.42 18.97 22.05
N ASP A 21 9.06 18.01 21.22
CA ASP A 21 9.49 17.89 19.82
C ASP A 21 8.38 18.28 18.83
N ALA A 22 7.50 19.23 19.20
CA ALA A 22 6.34 19.60 18.38
C ALA A 22 6.69 20.11 16.97
N LYS A 23 7.88 20.69 16.79
CA LYS A 23 8.38 21.13 15.47
C LYS A 23 8.64 19.96 14.52
N GLU A 24 8.98 18.78 15.05
CA GLU A 24 9.20 17.55 14.27
C GLU A 24 7.88 16.83 13.93
N TYR A 25 6.95 16.84 14.88
CA TYR A 25 5.71 16.04 14.76
C TYR A 25 4.51 16.84 14.26
N GLY A 26 4.50 18.15 14.49
CA GLY A 26 3.39 19.02 14.08
C GLY A 26 2.05 18.58 14.67
N SER A 27 1.00 18.67 13.85
CA SER A 27 -0.39 18.40 14.25
C SER A 27 -0.75 16.92 14.39
N ILE A 28 0.18 15.99 14.16
CA ILE A 28 -0.08 14.55 14.41
C ILE A 28 0.05 14.19 15.90
N LEU A 29 0.51 15.12 16.73
CA LEU A 29 0.57 14.94 18.18
C LEU A 29 -0.81 14.69 18.78
N THR A 30 -0.84 13.92 19.85
CA THR A 30 -2.03 13.68 20.65
C THR A 30 -1.84 14.29 22.01
N ILE A 31 -2.70 15.24 22.37
CA ILE A 31 -2.72 15.87 23.69
C ILE A 31 -3.90 15.30 24.46
N PRO A 32 -3.72 14.69 25.64
CA PRO A 32 -4.82 14.26 26.46
C PRO A 32 -5.62 15.48 26.97
N PRO A 33 -6.94 15.33 27.17
CA PRO A 33 -7.77 16.40 27.75
C PRO A 33 -7.20 16.91 29.09
N GLN A 34 -7.24 18.22 29.28
CA GLN A 34 -6.81 18.89 30.51
C GLN A 34 -7.97 19.76 31.01
N ASP A 35 -7.88 20.25 32.26
CA ASP A 35 -8.74 21.31 32.76
C ASP A 35 -8.25 22.68 32.19
N TRP A 36 -8.77 23.01 30.99
CA TRP A 36 -8.40 24.22 30.28
C TRP A 36 -8.84 25.48 31.04
N ASP A 37 -10.00 25.44 31.70
CA ASP A 37 -10.54 26.57 32.43
C ASP A 37 -9.65 26.91 33.64
N ALA A 38 -9.20 25.91 34.40
CA ALA A 38 -8.26 26.09 35.49
C ALA A 38 -6.90 26.66 35.02
N LEU A 39 -6.42 26.22 33.83
CA LEU A 39 -5.19 26.73 33.23
C LEU A 39 -5.34 28.21 32.83
N TYR A 40 -6.41 28.60 32.17
CA TYR A 40 -6.66 29.98 31.76
C TYR A 40 -6.90 30.88 32.97
N ALA A 41 -7.72 30.47 33.95
CA ALA A 41 -7.90 31.20 35.20
C ALA A 41 -6.57 31.53 35.90
N ARG A 42 -5.62 30.57 35.85
CA ARG A 42 -4.28 30.79 36.40
C ARG A 42 -3.49 31.81 35.61
N PHE A 43 -3.64 31.88 34.28
CA PHE A 43 -2.99 32.96 33.48
C PHE A 43 -3.57 34.32 33.79
N ASP A 44 -4.86 34.40 34.09
CA ASP A 44 -5.50 35.66 34.49
C ASP A 44 -5.02 36.10 35.90
N GLU A 45 -4.97 35.21 36.89
CA GLU A 45 -4.36 35.46 38.21
C GLU A 45 -2.91 36.01 38.09
N VAL A 46 -2.11 35.44 37.17
CA VAL A 46 -0.73 35.84 36.93
C VAL A 46 -0.65 37.20 36.24
N ALA A 47 -1.66 37.58 35.45
CA ALA A 47 -1.71 38.86 34.74
C ALA A 47 -1.94 40.04 35.68
N ASP A 48 -2.74 39.85 36.74
CA ASP A 48 -3.09 40.90 37.72
C ASP A 48 -1.92 41.29 38.64
N GLU A 49 -0.89 40.44 38.70
CA GLU A 49 0.29 40.72 39.52
C GLU A 49 1.41 41.32 38.65
N SER A 50 1.63 42.64 38.70
CA SER A 50 2.59 43.41 37.93
C SER A 50 4.06 43.05 38.23
N SER A 51 4.60 42.03 37.58
CA SER A 51 6.00 41.65 37.60
C SER A 51 6.50 41.29 36.21
N PHE A 52 7.63 41.90 35.80
CA PHE A 52 8.28 41.61 34.51
C PHE A 52 8.56 40.09 34.29
N HIS A 53 8.88 39.38 35.35
CA HIS A 53 9.12 37.95 35.29
C HIS A 53 7.86 37.17 34.94
N ARG A 54 6.70 37.54 35.41
CA ARG A 54 5.40 36.89 35.17
C ARG A 54 4.88 37.17 33.77
N GLU A 55 5.08 38.35 33.24
CA GLU A 55 4.77 38.67 31.84
C GLU A 55 5.60 37.79 30.88
N SER A 56 6.87 37.52 31.19
CA SER A 56 7.73 36.62 30.44
C SER A 56 7.21 35.17 30.46
N ILE A 57 6.72 34.67 31.61
CA ILE A 57 6.14 33.37 31.77
C ILE A 57 4.86 33.22 30.90
N ARG A 58 3.97 34.24 30.99
CA ARG A 58 2.73 34.25 30.18
C ARG A 58 3.05 34.22 28.70
N LYS A 59 3.94 35.04 28.19
CA LYS A 59 4.34 35.07 26.78
C LYS A 59 4.90 33.73 26.29
N LYS A 60 5.54 32.94 27.14
CA LYS A 60 6.12 31.63 26.77
C LYS A 60 5.14 30.48 26.89
N LEU A 61 4.32 30.43 27.95
CA LEU A 61 3.50 29.28 28.26
C LEU A 61 2.08 29.32 27.63
N LEU A 62 1.48 30.53 27.55
CA LEU A 62 0.13 30.66 27.01
C LEU A 62 -0.01 30.15 25.58
N PRO A 63 0.90 30.41 24.63
CA PRO A 63 0.82 29.85 23.29
C PRO A 63 0.90 28.32 23.28
N LEU A 64 1.67 27.71 24.19
CA LEU A 64 1.78 26.27 24.30
C LEU A 64 0.46 25.65 24.78
N VAL A 65 -0.19 26.26 25.77
CA VAL A 65 -1.51 25.81 26.26
C VAL A 65 -2.57 25.97 25.17
N GLN A 66 -2.56 27.07 24.41
CA GLN A 66 -3.47 27.29 23.29
C GLN A 66 -3.31 26.24 22.19
N VAL A 67 -2.07 25.94 21.81
CA VAL A 67 -1.77 24.88 20.85
C VAL A 67 -2.21 23.51 21.39
N ALA A 68 -1.91 23.21 22.64
CA ALA A 68 -2.30 21.96 23.28
C ALA A 68 -3.83 21.79 23.29
N GLN A 69 -4.59 22.84 23.66
CA GLN A 69 -6.04 22.83 23.63
C GLN A 69 -6.58 22.60 22.21
N THR A 70 -6.00 23.31 21.22
CA THR A 70 -6.38 23.17 19.82
C THR A 70 -6.18 21.72 19.31
N LEU A 71 -5.11 21.05 19.72
CA LEU A 71 -4.84 19.64 19.36
C LEU A 71 -5.70 18.64 20.13
N ALA A 72 -6.16 19.00 21.34
CA ALA A 72 -6.97 18.12 22.20
C ALA A 72 -8.46 18.18 21.88
N GLN A 73 -8.97 19.33 21.42
CA GLN A 73 -10.40 19.53 21.20
C GLN A 73 -10.92 18.77 19.99
N LYS A 74 -12.25 18.58 19.95
CA LYS A 74 -12.97 17.94 18.84
C LYS A 74 -13.71 18.99 18.02
N TYR A 75 -13.82 18.73 16.70
CA TYR A 75 -14.36 19.65 15.73
C TYR A 75 -15.57 19.05 15.01
N ASP A 76 -16.52 19.89 14.61
CA ASP A 76 -17.66 19.46 13.78
C ASP A 76 -17.21 19.13 12.36
N VAL A 77 -16.17 19.84 11.88
CA VAL A 77 -15.57 19.60 10.56
C VAL A 77 -14.04 19.74 10.66
N VAL A 78 -13.34 18.79 10.06
CA VAL A 78 -11.87 18.79 9.92
C VAL A 78 -11.52 18.72 8.44
N VAL A 79 -10.85 19.76 7.90
CA VAL A 79 -10.51 19.85 6.48
C VAL A 79 -9.00 20.04 6.31
N THR A 80 -8.36 19.26 5.45
CA THR A 80 -6.93 19.42 5.18
C THR A 80 -6.49 18.81 3.85
N ASN A 81 -5.40 19.36 3.31
CA ASN A 81 -4.54 18.73 2.33
C ASN A 81 -3.22 18.39 3.03
N PRO A 82 -3.02 17.15 3.50
CA PRO A 82 -1.84 16.78 4.27
C PRO A 82 -0.59 16.69 3.37
N PRO A 83 0.62 16.71 3.95
CA PRO A 83 1.83 16.46 3.20
C PRO A 83 1.90 15.01 2.70
N TYR A 84 2.37 14.83 1.47
CA TYR A 84 2.63 13.53 0.84
C TYR A 84 4.09 13.18 1.06
N MET A 85 4.36 12.39 2.09
CA MET A 85 5.72 12.03 2.50
C MET A 85 5.76 10.56 2.91
N GLY A 86 6.29 9.74 2.01
CA GLY A 86 6.52 8.32 2.30
C GLY A 86 7.52 8.11 3.45
N SER A 87 7.48 6.96 4.09
CA SER A 87 8.32 6.64 5.25
C SER A 87 9.83 6.82 5.00
N SER A 88 10.31 6.66 3.76
CA SER A 88 11.71 6.90 3.39
C SER A 88 12.11 8.39 3.37
N GLY A 89 11.15 9.30 3.28
CA GLY A 89 11.36 10.75 3.32
C GLY A 89 11.26 11.35 4.72
N MET A 90 10.80 10.59 5.71
CA MET A 90 10.66 11.03 7.09
C MET A 90 12.03 11.09 7.79
N GLY A 91 12.27 12.14 8.57
CA GLY A 91 13.41 12.19 9.49
C GLY A 91 13.30 11.09 10.56
N ALA A 92 14.43 10.69 11.15
CA ALA A 92 14.49 9.55 12.07
C ALA A 92 13.48 9.65 13.24
N LYS A 93 13.37 10.83 13.87
CA LYS A 93 12.44 11.08 14.98
C LYS A 93 10.98 10.92 14.54
N LEU A 94 10.61 11.52 13.41
CA LEU A 94 9.27 11.45 12.86
C LEU A 94 8.90 9.99 12.48
N ALA A 95 9.82 9.29 11.81
CA ALA A 95 9.61 7.90 11.41
C ALA A 95 9.40 6.97 12.64
N GLU A 96 10.17 7.15 13.71
CA GLU A 96 10.00 6.41 14.95
C GLU A 96 8.66 6.72 15.62
N TYR A 97 8.31 7.99 15.72
CA TYR A 97 7.03 8.43 16.30
C TYR A 97 5.83 7.86 15.54
N VAL A 98 5.84 7.96 14.21
CA VAL A 98 4.79 7.44 13.33
C VAL A 98 4.70 5.92 13.45
N LYS A 99 5.82 5.21 13.41
CA LYS A 99 5.84 3.75 13.57
C LYS A 99 5.25 3.29 14.90
N LYS A 100 5.48 4.04 15.98
CA LYS A 100 5.00 3.72 17.33
C LYS A 100 3.52 4.03 17.49
N ASN A 101 3.06 5.20 17.04
CA ASN A 101 1.73 5.72 17.35
C ASN A 101 0.69 5.48 16.24
N TYR A 102 1.14 5.24 14.98
CA TYR A 102 0.31 5.03 13.80
C TYR A 102 0.77 3.83 12.97
N PRO A 103 0.84 2.62 13.56
CA PRO A 103 1.41 1.44 12.89
C PRO A 103 0.67 1.04 11.62
N ASP A 104 -0.62 1.36 11.50
CA ASP A 104 -1.49 0.95 10.40
C ASP A 104 -1.47 1.93 9.21
N SER A 105 -0.97 3.15 9.43
CA SER A 105 -0.83 4.21 8.42
C SER A 105 0.61 4.71 8.22
N LYS A 106 1.58 4.07 8.86
CA LYS A 106 3.00 4.49 8.92
C LYS A 106 3.72 4.60 7.58
N SER A 107 3.14 4.07 6.52
CA SER A 107 3.79 4.02 5.20
C SER A 107 3.88 5.39 4.52
N ASP A 108 2.93 6.29 4.83
CA ASP A 108 2.95 7.66 4.32
C ASP A 108 2.24 8.62 5.29
N LEU A 109 2.71 9.86 5.33
CA LEU A 109 2.21 10.85 6.28
C LEU A 109 0.75 11.26 5.98
N PHE A 110 0.33 11.31 4.71
CA PHE A 110 -1.08 11.58 4.39
C PHE A 110 -2.02 10.54 5.01
N ALA A 111 -1.59 9.28 5.10
CA ALA A 111 -2.38 8.21 5.71
C ALA A 111 -2.46 8.37 7.24
N VAL A 112 -1.38 8.81 7.88
CA VAL A 112 -1.39 9.20 9.30
C VAL A 112 -2.41 10.31 9.54
N PHE A 113 -2.46 11.32 8.66
CA PHE A 113 -3.45 12.39 8.76
C PHE A 113 -4.90 11.92 8.59
N ILE A 114 -5.16 10.85 7.84
CA ILE A 114 -6.51 10.25 7.79
C ILE A 114 -6.93 9.80 9.20
N GLU A 115 -6.08 9.10 9.94
CA GLU A 115 -6.36 8.70 11.32
C GLU A 115 -6.47 9.89 12.28
N VAL A 116 -5.56 10.87 12.16
CA VAL A 116 -5.55 12.07 13.00
C VAL A 116 -6.84 12.87 12.83
N CYS A 117 -7.21 13.19 11.60
CA CYS A 117 -8.42 13.97 11.32
C CYS A 117 -9.70 13.24 11.71
N SER A 118 -9.75 11.91 11.53
CA SER A 118 -10.86 11.08 12.01
C SER A 118 -10.99 11.18 13.54
N ARG A 119 -9.87 11.14 14.27
CA ARG A 119 -9.83 11.28 15.71
C ARG A 119 -10.25 12.69 16.19
N MET A 120 -9.91 13.74 15.42
CA MET A 120 -10.26 15.12 15.75
C MET A 120 -11.73 15.44 15.50
N ALA A 121 -12.41 14.68 14.67
CA ALA A 121 -13.86 14.88 14.45
C ALA A 121 -14.68 14.50 15.68
N LYS A 122 -15.76 15.25 15.95
CA LYS A 122 -16.81 14.87 16.90
C LYS A 122 -17.60 13.68 16.36
N GLN A 123 -18.34 13.00 17.19
CA GLN A 123 -19.37 12.07 16.74
C GLN A 123 -20.35 12.81 15.82
N ASN A 124 -20.68 12.23 14.68
CA ASN A 124 -21.43 12.85 13.57
C ASN A 124 -20.74 14.04 12.89
N GLY A 125 -19.51 14.38 13.29
CA GLY A 125 -18.69 15.37 12.61
C GLY A 125 -18.14 14.85 11.30
N HIS A 126 -17.58 15.74 10.50
CA HIS A 126 -17.08 15.41 9.16
C HIS A 126 -15.60 15.64 9.03
N GLN A 127 -14.97 14.76 8.25
CA GLN A 127 -13.59 14.86 7.79
C GLN A 127 -13.59 15.02 6.28
N ALA A 128 -12.94 16.07 5.76
CA ALA A 128 -12.80 16.29 4.32
C ALA A 128 -11.30 16.44 3.98
N MET A 129 -10.82 15.63 3.04
CA MET A 129 -9.41 15.61 2.68
C MET A 129 -9.21 15.42 1.18
N ILE A 130 -8.07 15.93 0.69
CA ILE A 130 -7.48 15.49 -0.58
C ILE A 130 -6.15 14.81 -0.25
N THR A 131 -5.94 13.60 -0.76
CA THR A 131 -4.76 12.77 -0.47
C THR A 131 -4.29 12.04 -1.72
N GLN A 132 -3.11 11.41 -1.68
CA GLN A 132 -2.80 10.36 -2.64
C GLN A 132 -3.83 9.23 -2.53
N HIS A 133 -4.15 8.58 -3.64
CA HIS A 133 -5.16 7.52 -3.70
C HIS A 133 -4.62 6.13 -3.29
N ALA A 134 -3.32 5.99 -3.06
CA ALA A 134 -2.66 4.71 -2.78
C ALA A 134 -3.28 3.93 -1.60
N TRP A 135 -3.81 4.64 -0.59
CA TRP A 135 -4.48 4.00 0.54
C TRP A 135 -5.76 3.23 0.15
N MET A 136 -6.36 3.57 -0.99
CA MET A 136 -7.56 2.86 -1.48
C MET A 136 -7.26 1.42 -1.87
N PHE A 137 -6.01 1.08 -2.25
CA PHE A 137 -5.70 -0.18 -2.92
C PHE A 137 -4.53 -0.95 -2.32
N LEU A 138 -3.44 -0.28 -1.87
CA LEU A 138 -2.23 -0.97 -1.44
C LEU A 138 -2.45 -1.77 -0.16
N SER A 139 -1.86 -2.96 -0.10
CA SER A 139 -1.91 -3.85 1.08
C SER A 139 -1.29 -3.24 2.33
N SER A 140 -0.31 -2.33 2.18
CA SER A 140 0.27 -1.59 3.31
C SER A 140 -0.73 -0.71 4.07
N PHE A 141 -1.90 -0.42 3.49
CA PHE A 141 -2.97 0.36 4.09
C PHE A 141 -4.24 -0.46 4.40
N GLU A 142 -4.18 -1.78 4.31
CA GLU A 142 -5.32 -2.66 4.57
C GLU A 142 -5.93 -2.40 5.96
N LYS A 143 -5.10 -2.37 7.00
CA LYS A 143 -5.54 -2.08 8.38
C LYS A 143 -6.12 -0.67 8.54
N LEU A 144 -5.62 0.30 7.80
CA LEU A 144 -6.21 1.64 7.76
C LEU A 144 -7.63 1.57 7.16
N ARG A 145 -7.82 0.84 6.06
CA ARG A 145 -9.16 0.64 5.46
C ARG A 145 -10.12 -0.06 6.41
N GLU A 146 -9.65 -1.08 7.14
CA GLU A 146 -10.45 -1.74 8.20
C GLU A 146 -10.93 -0.74 9.27
N LYS A 147 -10.04 0.14 9.75
CA LYS A 147 -10.42 1.21 10.69
C LYS A 147 -11.44 2.17 10.09
N MET A 148 -11.30 2.49 8.82
CA MET A 148 -12.22 3.39 8.14
C MET A 148 -13.63 2.82 8.01
N MET A 149 -13.84 1.50 8.11
CA MET A 149 -15.18 0.89 8.12
C MET A 149 -16.04 1.28 9.34
N HIS A 150 -15.45 1.81 10.40
CA HIS A 150 -16.20 2.32 11.56
C HIS A 150 -16.81 3.72 11.35
N THR A 151 -16.58 4.33 10.21
CA THR A 151 -17.08 5.66 9.83
C THR A 151 -17.57 5.61 8.37
N GLU A 152 -18.45 6.51 7.95
CA GLU A 152 -19.04 6.45 6.61
C GLU A 152 -18.34 7.36 5.61
N THR A 153 -18.08 6.86 4.41
CA THR A 153 -17.71 7.69 3.26
C THR A 153 -18.97 8.33 2.69
N VAL A 154 -19.12 9.63 2.88
CA VAL A 154 -20.27 10.40 2.37
C VAL A 154 -20.15 10.63 0.88
N SER A 155 -18.98 11.12 0.46
CA SER A 155 -18.66 11.33 -0.95
C SER A 155 -17.17 11.18 -1.21
N MET A 156 -16.84 10.79 -2.45
CA MET A 156 -15.47 10.66 -2.91
C MET A 156 -15.37 11.07 -4.37
N ALA A 157 -14.37 11.89 -4.70
CA ALA A 157 -13.95 12.20 -6.07
C ALA A 157 -12.58 11.55 -6.31
N HIS A 158 -12.54 10.46 -7.06
CA HIS A 158 -11.30 9.79 -7.45
C HIS A 158 -10.71 10.49 -8.67
N LEU A 159 -9.77 11.40 -8.43
CA LEU A 159 -9.22 12.30 -9.42
C LEU A 159 -8.12 11.64 -10.28
N GLY A 160 -7.42 10.64 -9.73
CA GLY A 160 -6.29 10.02 -10.43
C GLY A 160 -5.12 10.97 -10.65
N ALA A 161 -4.41 10.78 -11.76
CA ALA A 161 -3.29 11.61 -12.18
C ALA A 161 -3.76 13.01 -12.64
N ARG A 162 -2.84 13.99 -12.60
CA ARG A 162 -3.06 15.35 -13.14
C ARG A 162 -4.25 16.10 -12.52
N ALA A 163 -4.49 15.88 -11.23
CA ALA A 163 -5.44 16.70 -10.48
C ALA A 163 -4.87 18.09 -10.14
N PHE A 164 -3.55 18.22 -10.14
CA PHE A 164 -2.80 19.47 -9.94
C PHE A 164 -2.02 19.78 -11.22
N GLU A 165 -2.19 20.99 -11.77
CA GLU A 165 -1.55 21.41 -13.02
C GLU A 165 -0.03 21.56 -12.89
N GLU A 166 0.44 22.01 -11.71
CA GLU A 166 1.85 22.29 -11.44
C GLU A 166 2.67 21.02 -11.16
N ILE A 167 2.03 19.93 -10.81
CA ILE A 167 2.70 18.65 -10.54
C ILE A 167 2.76 17.86 -11.86
N GLY A 168 3.93 17.87 -12.47
CA GLY A 168 4.17 17.16 -13.72
C GLY A 168 3.88 15.67 -13.60
N GLY A 169 2.96 15.20 -14.44
CA GLY A 169 2.84 13.82 -14.83
C GLY A 169 2.10 12.86 -13.91
N GLU A 170 2.41 11.61 -14.13
CA GLU A 170 1.72 10.44 -13.60
C GLU A 170 2.14 10.07 -12.16
N VAL A 171 3.03 10.86 -11.55
CA VAL A 171 3.68 10.52 -10.28
C VAL A 171 2.75 10.61 -9.07
N VAL A 172 1.79 11.56 -9.07
CA VAL A 172 0.85 11.75 -7.97
C VAL A 172 -0.57 11.54 -8.44
N GLN A 173 -1.18 10.46 -8.01
CA GLN A 173 -2.59 10.18 -8.22
C GLN A 173 -3.36 10.46 -6.94
N THR A 174 -4.46 11.21 -7.04
CA THR A 174 -5.16 11.74 -5.88
C THR A 174 -6.62 11.35 -5.81
N THR A 175 -7.17 11.45 -4.60
CA THR A 175 -8.59 11.35 -4.30
C THR A 175 -8.99 12.42 -3.29
N ALA A 176 -10.14 13.04 -3.47
CA ALA A 176 -10.77 13.92 -2.50
C ALA A 176 -11.98 13.20 -1.91
N PHE A 177 -12.17 13.29 -0.59
CA PHE A 177 -13.27 12.58 0.06
C PHE A 177 -13.80 13.34 1.27
N VAL A 178 -15.08 13.06 1.58
CA VAL A 178 -15.76 13.50 2.80
C VAL A 178 -16.22 12.25 3.55
N ARG A 179 -15.90 12.17 4.83
CA ARG A 179 -16.33 11.10 5.72
C ARG A 179 -17.09 11.66 6.90
N CYS A 180 -18.07 10.91 7.39
CA CYS A 180 -18.80 11.19 8.62
C CYS A 180 -18.26 10.28 9.74
N ALA A 181 -17.95 10.85 10.90
CA ALA A 181 -17.48 10.14 12.09
C ALA A 181 -18.64 9.40 12.80
N ASN A 182 -19.39 8.62 12.05
CA ASN A 182 -20.46 7.74 12.50
C ASN A 182 -20.61 6.57 11.54
N HIS A 183 -21.18 5.47 12.04
CA HIS A 183 -21.61 4.33 11.23
C HIS A 183 -23.13 4.37 11.04
N ILE A 184 -23.58 4.13 9.81
CA ILE A 184 -24.99 4.10 9.42
C ILE A 184 -25.26 2.83 8.62
N ASP A 185 -26.05 1.92 9.17
CA ASP A 185 -26.37 0.65 8.51
C ASP A 185 -26.98 0.86 7.12
N GLY A 186 -26.44 0.16 6.14
CA GLY A 186 -26.92 0.20 4.76
C GLY A 186 -26.66 1.51 4.02
N TYR A 187 -25.86 2.43 4.59
CA TYR A 187 -25.52 3.68 3.93
C TYR A 187 -24.76 3.45 2.61
N LYS A 188 -25.12 4.22 1.59
CA LYS A 188 -24.42 4.22 0.29
C LYS A 188 -23.82 5.58 0.03
N GLY A 189 -22.50 5.66 0.10
CA GLY A 189 -21.75 6.85 -0.28
C GLY A 189 -21.80 7.10 -1.79
N THR A 190 -21.57 8.34 -2.20
CA THR A 190 -21.47 8.74 -3.61
C THR A 190 -20.02 8.82 -4.02
N TYR A 191 -19.63 8.11 -5.09
CA TYR A 191 -18.28 8.07 -5.62
C TYR A 191 -18.28 8.58 -7.06
N CYS A 192 -17.38 9.52 -7.38
CA CYS A 192 -17.19 10.05 -8.72
C CYS A 192 -15.84 9.59 -9.25
N ARG A 193 -15.82 8.85 -10.36
CA ARG A 193 -14.58 8.37 -11.00
C ARG A 193 -14.16 9.31 -12.11
N LEU A 194 -13.11 10.09 -11.86
CA LEU A 194 -12.64 11.18 -12.72
C LEU A 194 -11.20 10.93 -13.21
N ILE A 195 -10.82 9.67 -13.39
CA ILE A 195 -9.45 9.30 -13.76
C ILE A 195 -9.16 9.37 -15.26
N GLU A 196 -10.18 9.28 -16.11
CA GLU A 196 -10.05 9.25 -17.56
C GLU A 196 -9.59 10.60 -18.16
N PRO A 197 -10.14 11.76 -17.74
CA PRO A 197 -9.69 13.04 -18.27
C PRO A 197 -8.27 13.36 -17.84
N THR A 198 -7.46 13.83 -18.78
CA THR A 198 -6.04 14.15 -18.59
C THR A 198 -5.79 15.62 -18.22
N THR A 199 -6.85 16.42 -18.07
CA THR A 199 -6.79 17.83 -17.68
C THR A 199 -7.69 18.11 -16.49
N GLN A 200 -7.37 19.12 -15.71
CA GLN A 200 -8.19 19.57 -14.58
C GLN A 200 -9.58 20.01 -15.06
N GLN A 201 -9.66 20.78 -16.13
CA GLN A 201 -10.90 21.23 -16.73
C GLN A 201 -11.78 20.05 -17.18
N GLY A 202 -11.22 19.04 -17.85
CA GLY A 202 -11.99 17.85 -18.26
C GLY A 202 -12.55 17.06 -17.07
N LYS A 203 -11.82 17.02 -15.94
CA LYS A 203 -12.31 16.41 -14.68
C LYS A 203 -13.48 17.22 -14.09
N GLU A 204 -13.38 18.54 -14.10
CA GLU A 204 -14.44 19.44 -13.64
C GLU A 204 -15.71 19.30 -14.50
N GLU A 205 -15.57 19.33 -15.82
CA GLU A 205 -16.66 19.14 -16.76
C GLU A 205 -17.37 17.79 -16.56
N MET A 206 -16.60 16.71 -16.42
CA MET A 206 -17.15 15.38 -16.14
C MET A 206 -17.88 15.31 -14.78
N PHE A 207 -17.32 15.95 -13.74
CA PHE A 207 -17.91 16.03 -12.43
C PHE A 207 -19.25 16.80 -12.46
N LEU A 208 -19.28 17.97 -13.08
CA LEU A 208 -20.47 18.81 -13.21
C LEU A 208 -21.55 18.15 -14.05
N ALA A 209 -21.16 17.42 -15.12
CA ALA A 209 -22.06 16.64 -15.94
C ALA A 209 -22.65 15.41 -15.22
N GLY A 210 -22.17 15.08 -14.01
CA GLY A 210 -22.65 13.94 -13.25
C GLY A 210 -22.25 12.57 -13.83
N GLN A 211 -21.25 12.53 -14.69
CA GLN A 211 -20.76 11.30 -15.32
C GLN A 211 -19.94 10.45 -14.33
N ASN A 212 -19.87 9.15 -14.58
CA ASN A 212 -19.10 8.19 -13.79
C ASN A 212 -19.36 8.29 -12.28
N ARG A 213 -20.63 8.46 -11.88
CA ARG A 213 -21.09 8.44 -10.50
C ARG A 213 -21.59 7.06 -10.11
N TYR A 214 -21.16 6.62 -8.94
CA TYR A 214 -21.49 5.33 -8.33
C TYR A 214 -22.04 5.55 -6.93
N ASN A 215 -23.03 4.77 -6.54
CA ASN A 215 -23.50 4.69 -5.16
C ASN A 215 -23.18 3.29 -4.63
N ALA A 216 -22.29 3.21 -3.67
CA ALA A 216 -21.80 1.94 -3.14
C ALA A 216 -21.85 1.93 -1.60
N ASN A 217 -22.17 0.77 -1.05
CA ASN A 217 -21.99 0.51 0.37
C ASN A 217 -20.53 0.13 0.60
N GLN A 218 -19.85 0.82 1.49
CA GLN A 218 -18.43 0.55 1.77
C GLN A 218 -18.16 -0.86 2.33
N TYR A 219 -19.16 -1.49 2.98
CA TYR A 219 -19.03 -2.86 3.48
C TYR A 219 -18.93 -3.90 2.37
N ASP A 220 -19.41 -3.61 1.16
CA ASP A 220 -19.23 -4.49 0.02
C ASP A 220 -17.75 -4.62 -0.38
N PHE A 221 -16.91 -3.64 -0.05
CA PHE A 221 -15.48 -3.69 -0.34
C PHE A 221 -14.76 -4.74 0.50
N SER A 222 -15.25 -5.07 1.69
CA SER A 222 -14.69 -6.12 2.54
C SER A 222 -14.82 -7.54 1.95
N LYS A 223 -15.69 -7.74 0.96
CA LYS A 223 -15.81 -8.99 0.20
C LYS A 223 -14.59 -9.26 -0.68
N ILE A 224 -13.87 -8.20 -1.05
CA ILE A 224 -12.67 -8.29 -1.87
C ILE A 224 -11.46 -8.45 -0.94
N PRO A 225 -10.53 -9.38 -1.21
CA PRO A 225 -9.32 -9.54 -0.42
C PRO A 225 -8.54 -8.23 -0.25
N GLY A 226 -8.21 -7.89 1.00
CA GLY A 226 -7.55 -6.63 1.34
C GLY A 226 -8.46 -5.40 1.35
N GLY A 227 -9.76 -5.53 1.07
CA GLY A 227 -10.77 -4.48 1.16
C GLY A 227 -10.47 -3.22 0.33
N PRO A 228 -10.04 -3.30 -0.94
CA PRO A 228 -9.79 -2.11 -1.76
C PRO A 228 -11.09 -1.31 -1.96
N ILE A 229 -10.98 0.00 -2.06
CA ILE A 229 -12.15 0.89 -2.26
C ILE A 229 -12.60 0.83 -3.73
N ALA A 230 -13.20 -0.29 -4.10
CA ALA A 230 -13.56 -0.64 -5.49
C ALA A 230 -15.05 -0.33 -5.78
N TYR A 231 -15.46 0.90 -5.58
CA TYR A 231 -16.85 1.39 -5.68
C TYR A 231 -17.49 1.24 -7.06
N TRP A 232 -16.71 0.99 -8.11
CA TRP A 232 -17.18 0.80 -9.49
C TRP A 232 -17.54 -0.65 -9.83
N VAL A 233 -17.28 -1.58 -8.92
CA VAL A 233 -17.45 -3.01 -9.14
C VAL A 233 -18.93 -3.39 -9.05
N SER A 234 -19.41 -4.21 -10.00
CA SER A 234 -20.78 -4.70 -9.97
C SER A 234 -21.00 -5.74 -8.87
N CYS A 235 -22.23 -5.83 -8.37
CA CYS A 235 -22.60 -6.85 -7.38
C CYS A 235 -22.30 -8.27 -7.86
N SER A 236 -22.46 -8.55 -9.17
CA SER A 236 -22.16 -9.87 -9.74
C SER A 236 -20.67 -10.21 -9.62
N LEU A 237 -19.78 -9.24 -9.81
CA LEU A 237 -18.34 -9.44 -9.67
C LEU A 237 -17.93 -9.54 -8.18
N LEU A 238 -18.57 -8.79 -7.30
CA LEU A 238 -18.35 -8.90 -5.85
C LEU A 238 -18.69 -10.32 -5.34
N ASN A 239 -19.77 -10.91 -5.83
CA ASN A 239 -20.18 -12.26 -5.44
C ASN A 239 -19.18 -13.34 -5.87
N VAL A 240 -18.37 -13.08 -6.91
CA VAL A 240 -17.30 -14.02 -7.31
C VAL A 240 -16.21 -14.12 -6.21
N PHE A 241 -15.91 -13.02 -5.52
CA PHE A 241 -14.95 -13.05 -4.41
C PHE A 241 -15.45 -13.83 -3.19
N GLU A 242 -16.76 -14.01 -3.04
CA GLU A 242 -17.38 -14.82 -2.00
C GLU A 242 -17.45 -16.31 -2.38
N SER A 243 -16.97 -16.70 -3.58
CA SER A 243 -16.93 -18.10 -4.01
C SER A 243 -16.15 -18.95 -2.98
N PRO A 244 -16.65 -20.15 -2.63
CA PRO A 244 -15.91 -21.07 -1.78
C PRO A 244 -14.67 -21.65 -2.48
N GLN A 245 -14.65 -21.65 -3.81
CA GLN A 245 -13.51 -22.13 -4.59
C GLN A 245 -12.52 -20.96 -4.84
N LYS A 246 -11.26 -21.18 -4.49
CA LYS A 246 -10.17 -20.22 -4.65
C LYS A 246 -9.13 -20.74 -5.66
N VAL A 247 -8.36 -19.85 -6.23
CA VAL A 247 -7.23 -20.20 -7.10
C VAL A 247 -6.23 -21.12 -6.37
N SER A 248 -6.03 -20.88 -5.07
CA SER A 248 -5.18 -21.71 -4.21
C SER A 248 -5.60 -23.16 -4.08
N ASP A 249 -6.86 -23.51 -4.36
CA ASP A 249 -7.34 -24.90 -4.36
C ASP A 249 -6.82 -25.68 -5.57
N TYR A 250 -6.46 -24.98 -6.63
CA TYR A 250 -5.99 -25.55 -7.90
C TYR A 250 -4.47 -25.55 -8.04
N GLY A 251 -3.75 -24.74 -7.27
CA GLY A 251 -2.30 -24.66 -7.34
C GLY A 251 -1.72 -23.54 -6.49
N MET A 252 -0.41 -23.39 -6.57
CA MET A 252 0.35 -22.41 -5.79
C MET A 252 0.97 -21.36 -6.71
N ALA A 253 0.67 -20.10 -6.46
CA ALA A 253 1.32 -18.96 -7.10
C ALA A 253 2.63 -18.63 -6.34
N LEU A 254 3.77 -18.86 -6.97
CA LEU A 254 5.08 -18.86 -6.34
C LEU A 254 6.00 -17.79 -6.94
N GLN A 255 6.69 -17.06 -6.06
CA GLN A 255 7.76 -16.17 -6.44
C GLN A 255 9.08 -16.95 -6.47
N GLY A 256 9.87 -16.78 -7.53
CA GLY A 256 11.13 -17.52 -7.69
C GLY A 256 12.34 -16.85 -7.05
N SER A 257 13.51 -17.38 -7.38
CA SER A 257 14.80 -16.97 -6.81
C SER A 257 15.29 -15.62 -7.34
N ILE A 258 16.12 -14.94 -6.53
CA ILE A 258 16.93 -13.78 -6.94
C ILE A 258 18.37 -14.24 -6.98
N THR A 259 19.05 -14.02 -8.12
CA THR A 259 20.45 -14.43 -8.32
C THR A 259 21.45 -13.56 -7.55
N GLY A 260 21.09 -12.30 -7.30
CA GLY A 260 21.99 -11.29 -6.75
C GLY A 260 22.93 -10.66 -7.78
N ASP A 261 23.13 -11.31 -8.93
CA ASP A 261 23.92 -10.82 -10.06
C ASP A 261 23.49 -11.54 -11.35
N ASN A 262 22.66 -10.86 -12.14
CA ASN A 262 22.15 -11.44 -13.38
C ASN A 262 23.22 -11.57 -14.47
N GLU A 263 24.17 -10.64 -14.54
CA GLU A 263 25.22 -10.69 -15.54
C GLU A 263 26.17 -11.87 -15.32
N ARG A 264 26.37 -12.24 -14.06
CA ARG A 264 27.17 -13.42 -13.70
C ARG A 264 26.46 -14.73 -13.97
N PHE A 265 25.17 -14.83 -13.60
CA PHE A 265 24.46 -16.11 -13.52
C PHE A 265 23.47 -16.39 -14.65
N LEU A 266 23.08 -15.37 -15.42
CA LEU A 266 22.14 -15.54 -16.53
C LEU A 266 22.85 -15.32 -17.88
N ARG A 267 22.33 -16.00 -18.89
CA ARG A 267 22.67 -15.78 -20.32
C ARG A 267 21.40 -15.83 -21.15
N ILE A 268 21.45 -15.28 -22.36
CA ILE A 268 20.48 -15.59 -23.39
C ILE A 268 20.87 -16.96 -23.97
N TRP A 269 19.88 -17.79 -24.28
CA TRP A 269 20.15 -19.19 -24.63
C TRP A 269 21.16 -19.40 -25.79
N HIS A 270 21.24 -18.47 -26.73
CA HIS A 270 22.17 -18.55 -27.86
C HIS A 270 23.59 -18.01 -27.57
N GLU A 271 23.87 -17.52 -26.36
CA GLU A 271 25.22 -17.10 -25.93
C GLU A 271 26.05 -18.26 -25.41
N VAL A 272 25.48 -19.45 -25.29
CA VAL A 272 26.19 -20.66 -24.88
C VAL A 272 25.99 -21.78 -25.89
N ASN A 273 26.85 -22.81 -25.81
CA ASN A 273 26.68 -23.98 -26.66
C ASN A 273 25.35 -24.68 -26.30
N TYR A 274 24.56 -24.94 -27.34
CA TYR A 274 23.23 -25.57 -27.19
C TYR A 274 23.29 -26.93 -26.48
N GLU A 275 24.36 -27.70 -26.70
CA GLU A 275 24.58 -29.01 -26.07
C GLU A 275 24.85 -28.94 -24.56
N GLU A 276 25.23 -27.75 -24.05
CA GLU A 276 25.45 -27.52 -22.61
C GLU A 276 24.15 -27.14 -21.87
N ILE A 277 23.04 -26.97 -22.59
CA ILE A 277 21.75 -26.57 -21.99
C ILE A 277 20.91 -27.81 -21.76
N LYS A 278 20.52 -28.06 -20.52
CA LYS A 278 19.59 -29.12 -20.13
C LYS A 278 18.15 -28.57 -20.13
N PHE A 279 17.45 -28.77 -21.24
CA PHE A 279 16.09 -28.24 -21.44
C PHE A 279 14.99 -29.03 -20.73
N ASP A 280 15.21 -30.30 -20.43
CA ASP A 280 14.22 -31.27 -19.98
C ASP A 280 14.48 -31.81 -18.58
N ALA A 281 15.24 -31.07 -17.76
CA ALA A 281 15.51 -31.44 -16.38
C ALA A 281 14.20 -31.67 -15.61
N LYS A 282 14.16 -32.73 -14.81
CA LYS A 282 12.97 -33.11 -14.03
C LYS A 282 13.18 -32.95 -12.53
N CYS A 283 14.42 -32.89 -12.07
CA CYS A 283 14.75 -32.80 -10.67
C CYS A 283 16.11 -32.10 -10.46
N GLU A 284 16.38 -31.70 -9.22
CA GLU A 284 17.60 -31.00 -8.85
C GLU A 284 18.85 -31.88 -9.01
N GLU A 285 18.75 -33.21 -8.94
CA GLU A 285 19.86 -34.14 -9.12
C GLU A 285 20.49 -34.06 -10.50
N GLU A 286 19.70 -33.78 -11.53
CA GLU A 286 20.19 -33.64 -12.91
C GLU A 286 21.12 -32.44 -13.11
N THR A 287 21.11 -31.49 -12.16
CA THR A 287 22.03 -30.34 -12.19
C THR A 287 23.46 -30.67 -11.84
N LEU A 288 23.76 -31.89 -11.41
CA LEU A 288 25.11 -32.37 -11.17
C LEU A 288 25.87 -32.70 -12.49
N THR A 289 25.12 -32.82 -13.59
CA THR A 289 25.69 -33.24 -14.91
C THR A 289 25.55 -32.16 -15.97
N ALA A 290 24.90 -31.04 -15.66
CA ALA A 290 24.69 -29.93 -16.57
C ALA A 290 24.86 -28.60 -15.86
N LYS A 291 25.21 -27.57 -16.61
CA LYS A 291 25.48 -26.23 -16.07
C LYS A 291 24.30 -25.27 -16.31
N TRP A 292 23.76 -25.29 -17.51
CA TRP A 292 22.81 -24.32 -17.98
C TRP A 292 21.39 -24.92 -18.05
N PHE A 293 20.41 -24.20 -17.50
CA PHE A 293 19.00 -24.60 -17.44
C PHE A 293 18.12 -23.45 -17.90
N PRO A 294 17.00 -23.72 -18.58
CA PRO A 294 16.03 -22.69 -18.93
C PRO A 294 15.57 -21.90 -17.71
N HIS A 295 15.40 -20.58 -17.89
CA HIS A 295 15.07 -19.68 -16.79
C HIS A 295 13.94 -18.72 -17.18
N ASN A 296 12.85 -18.78 -16.43
CA ASN A 296 11.74 -17.88 -16.60
C ASN A 296 11.97 -16.58 -15.84
N LYS A 297 12.17 -15.48 -16.57
CA LYS A 297 12.45 -14.14 -16.06
C LYS A 297 11.29 -13.15 -16.30
N GLY A 298 10.13 -13.61 -16.74
CA GLY A 298 9.05 -12.72 -17.21
C GLY A 298 9.32 -12.22 -18.64
N GLY A 299 9.15 -10.95 -18.89
CA GLY A 299 9.37 -10.32 -20.20
C GLY A 299 8.16 -9.58 -20.73
N SER A 300 8.14 -9.28 -22.04
CA SER A 300 7.06 -8.56 -22.71
C SER A 300 5.70 -9.28 -22.60
N PHE A 301 4.62 -8.54 -22.80
CA PHE A 301 3.28 -9.12 -22.81
C PHE A 301 3.15 -10.25 -23.86
N ARG A 302 2.82 -11.43 -23.39
CA ARG A 302 2.46 -12.60 -24.19
C ARG A 302 1.45 -13.45 -23.44
N LYS A 303 0.49 -14.00 -24.17
CA LYS A 303 -0.43 -15.04 -23.69
C LYS A 303 -0.03 -16.39 -24.26
N TRP A 304 -0.37 -17.44 -23.56
CA TRP A 304 -0.32 -18.86 -23.95
C TRP A 304 1.09 -19.45 -23.96
N TYR A 305 2.08 -18.87 -24.62
CA TYR A 305 3.42 -19.43 -24.78
C TYR A 305 4.48 -18.37 -25.07
N GLY A 306 5.75 -18.57 -24.64
CA GLY A 306 6.91 -17.71 -24.98
C GLY A 306 7.61 -17.06 -23.80
N ASN A 307 8.53 -16.12 -24.08
CA ASN A 307 9.48 -15.49 -23.15
C ASN A 307 10.46 -16.49 -22.53
N PHE A 308 11.04 -17.35 -23.35
CA PHE A 308 12.01 -18.39 -22.98
C PHE A 308 13.43 -18.03 -23.41
N ASP A 309 13.81 -16.76 -23.29
CA ASP A 309 15.05 -16.23 -23.81
C ASP A 309 16.25 -16.52 -22.90
N TYR A 310 16.01 -16.74 -21.61
CA TYR A 310 17.06 -16.84 -20.61
C TYR A 310 17.35 -18.27 -20.17
N ILE A 311 18.63 -18.49 -19.86
CA ILE A 311 19.14 -19.66 -19.15
C ILE A 311 19.92 -19.20 -17.91
N ILE A 312 19.99 -20.08 -16.91
CA ILE A 312 20.67 -19.83 -15.65
C ILE A 312 21.76 -20.88 -15.41
N ASN A 313 22.87 -20.44 -14.85
CA ASN A 313 23.85 -21.35 -14.27
C ASN A 313 23.28 -21.90 -12.93
N TRP A 314 22.79 -23.13 -12.99
CA TRP A 314 22.27 -23.85 -11.81
C TRP A 314 23.06 -25.15 -11.54
N GLU A 315 24.33 -25.20 -11.99
CA GLU A 315 25.23 -26.29 -11.77
C GLU A 315 25.38 -26.64 -10.28
N ASN A 316 25.56 -27.91 -9.97
CA ASN A 316 25.75 -28.39 -8.61
C ASN A 316 24.64 -27.91 -7.64
N LYS A 317 23.39 -28.06 -8.06
CA LYS A 317 22.20 -27.62 -7.27
C LYS A 317 22.19 -26.12 -6.97
N GLY A 318 22.74 -25.30 -7.88
CA GLY A 318 22.82 -23.86 -7.73
C GLY A 318 23.79 -23.39 -6.63
N PHE A 319 24.86 -24.17 -6.37
CA PHE A 319 25.80 -23.90 -5.29
C PHE A 319 26.34 -22.47 -5.33
N ASP A 320 26.79 -21.99 -6.49
CA ASP A 320 27.36 -20.64 -6.63
C ASP A 320 26.36 -19.53 -6.30
N ILE A 321 25.11 -19.69 -6.72
CA ILE A 321 24.04 -18.72 -6.40
C ILE A 321 23.68 -18.78 -4.91
N LYS A 322 23.51 -19.98 -4.35
CA LYS A 322 23.15 -20.19 -2.95
C LYS A 322 24.20 -19.64 -1.98
N ASN A 323 25.47 -19.53 -2.41
CA ASN A 323 26.60 -19.05 -1.60
C ASN A 323 27.14 -17.69 -2.06
N PHE A 324 26.42 -16.97 -2.92
CA PHE A 324 26.89 -15.69 -3.43
C PHE A 324 26.75 -14.59 -2.40
N VAL A 325 27.89 -14.13 -1.85
CA VAL A 325 27.97 -13.12 -0.80
C VAL A 325 28.63 -11.82 -1.31
N ASP A 326 28.37 -10.72 -0.61
CA ASP A 326 29.06 -9.46 -0.81
C ASP A 326 30.42 -9.42 -0.08
N SER A 327 31.15 -8.30 -0.20
CA SER A 327 32.43 -8.08 0.47
C SER A 327 32.38 -8.18 2.01
N ASN A 328 31.19 -8.06 2.60
CA ASN A 328 30.97 -8.15 4.04
C ASN A 328 30.49 -9.55 4.48
N GLY A 329 30.44 -10.52 3.56
CA GLY A 329 29.95 -11.88 3.84
C GLY A 329 28.44 -12.01 3.90
N LYS A 330 27.67 -10.96 3.52
CA LYS A 330 26.21 -11.01 3.49
C LYS A 330 25.74 -11.62 2.18
N LEU A 331 24.80 -12.56 2.25
CA LEU A 331 24.21 -13.21 1.09
C LEU A 331 23.52 -12.17 0.18
N ARG A 332 23.91 -12.12 -1.08
CA ARG A 332 23.34 -11.25 -2.12
C ARG A 332 22.17 -11.90 -2.86
N SER A 333 22.23 -13.21 -3.03
CA SER A 333 21.15 -13.98 -3.62
C SER A 333 20.04 -14.25 -2.62
N ARG A 334 18.85 -14.60 -3.13
CA ARG A 334 17.74 -15.09 -2.33
C ARG A 334 17.12 -16.29 -3.04
N PRO A 335 17.71 -17.49 -2.87
CA PRO A 335 17.11 -18.73 -3.37
C PRO A 335 15.85 -19.03 -2.59
N GLN A 336 14.73 -19.19 -3.29
CA GLN A 336 13.43 -19.51 -2.68
C GLN A 336 12.60 -20.37 -3.62
N ASN A 337 11.70 -21.18 -3.07
CA ASN A 337 10.80 -22.08 -3.81
C ASN A 337 11.51 -23.01 -4.79
N ILE A 338 12.78 -23.35 -4.52
CA ILE A 338 13.63 -24.17 -5.38
C ILE A 338 13.10 -25.60 -5.56
N GLN A 339 12.32 -26.12 -4.60
CA GLN A 339 11.66 -27.43 -4.67
C GLN A 339 10.62 -27.53 -5.79
N TYR A 340 10.19 -26.41 -6.35
CA TYR A 340 9.25 -26.33 -7.47
C TYR A 340 9.94 -26.05 -8.81
N PHE A 341 11.27 -25.97 -8.82
CA PHE A 341 12.02 -25.86 -10.07
C PHE A 341 11.85 -27.12 -10.90
N PHE A 342 11.96 -26.96 -12.21
CA PHE A 342 11.81 -28.02 -13.21
C PHE A 342 10.42 -28.58 -13.39
N MET A 343 9.45 -28.18 -12.55
CA MET A 343 8.05 -28.58 -12.70
C MET A 343 7.36 -27.80 -13.81
N ARG A 344 6.34 -28.40 -14.43
CA ARG A 344 5.44 -27.72 -15.35
C ARG A 344 4.62 -26.69 -14.59
N GLY A 345 4.31 -25.57 -15.24
CA GLY A 345 3.51 -24.54 -14.61
C GLY A 345 3.00 -23.48 -15.57
N LEU A 346 2.46 -22.44 -15.00
CA LEU A 346 2.01 -21.25 -15.70
C LEU A 346 2.77 -20.04 -15.16
N SER A 347 3.14 -19.10 -16.02
CA SER A 347 3.88 -17.93 -15.58
C SER A 347 3.36 -16.65 -16.21
N TRP A 348 3.60 -15.56 -15.50
CA TRP A 348 3.32 -14.20 -15.95
C TRP A 348 4.52 -13.29 -15.70
N SER A 349 4.44 -12.05 -16.15
CA SER A 349 5.43 -11.02 -15.80
C SER A 349 4.92 -10.24 -14.60
N ASP A 350 5.72 -10.19 -13.50
CA ASP A 350 5.32 -9.46 -12.29
C ASP A 350 5.08 -7.98 -12.58
N LEU A 351 5.98 -7.36 -13.36
CA LEU A 351 5.87 -5.97 -13.78
C LEU A 351 5.45 -5.90 -15.25
N THR A 352 4.34 -5.21 -15.54
CA THR A 352 3.94 -4.91 -16.92
C THR A 352 3.23 -3.56 -17.00
N MET A 353 3.49 -2.83 -18.09
CA MET A 353 2.77 -1.59 -18.42
C MET A 353 1.52 -1.87 -19.28
N GLY A 354 1.27 -3.11 -19.62
CA GLY A 354 0.14 -3.55 -20.43
C GLY A 354 -0.78 -4.53 -19.70
N ASN A 355 -1.58 -5.24 -20.49
CA ASN A 355 -2.50 -6.24 -19.95
C ASN A 355 -1.76 -7.42 -19.29
N PHE A 356 -2.40 -8.06 -18.32
CA PHE A 356 -1.96 -9.32 -17.77
C PHE A 356 -2.02 -10.44 -18.80
N GLY A 357 -1.03 -11.32 -18.81
CA GLY A 357 -0.99 -12.47 -19.72
C GLY A 357 -0.21 -13.61 -19.12
N VAL A 358 -0.80 -14.81 -19.17
CA VAL A 358 -0.23 -16.04 -18.61
C VAL A 358 0.23 -16.96 -19.73
N ARG A 359 1.37 -17.59 -19.51
CA ARG A 359 2.05 -18.50 -20.43
C ARG A 359 2.26 -19.86 -19.80
N TYR A 360 2.13 -20.90 -20.59
CA TYR A 360 2.57 -22.24 -20.23
C TYR A 360 4.10 -22.29 -20.10
N VAL A 361 4.58 -22.93 -19.05
CA VAL A 361 6.00 -23.20 -18.80
C VAL A 361 6.22 -24.69 -18.80
N PRO A 362 7.04 -25.25 -19.72
CA PRO A 362 7.38 -26.68 -19.73
C PRO A 362 8.15 -27.12 -18.49
N CYS A 363 8.35 -28.44 -18.33
CA CYS A 363 9.35 -28.93 -17.38
C CYS A 363 10.77 -28.46 -17.78
N GLY A 364 11.69 -28.47 -16.83
CA GLY A 364 13.09 -28.06 -17.07
C GLY A 364 13.40 -26.60 -16.78
N PHE A 365 12.39 -25.79 -16.42
CA PHE A 365 12.58 -24.38 -16.11
C PHE A 365 12.79 -24.12 -14.62
N THR A 366 13.69 -23.21 -14.34
CA THR A 366 13.73 -22.46 -13.08
C THR A 366 13.00 -21.13 -13.26
N PHE A 367 12.68 -20.41 -12.18
CA PHE A 367 11.98 -19.14 -12.26
C PHE A 367 12.46 -18.13 -11.20
N ASN A 368 12.23 -16.85 -11.45
CA ASN A 368 12.62 -15.77 -10.55
C ASN A 368 11.41 -14.90 -10.11
N VAL A 369 11.73 -13.84 -9.38
CA VAL A 369 10.72 -12.88 -8.86
C VAL A 369 10.00 -12.12 -9.97
N SER A 370 10.65 -11.86 -11.12
CA SER A 370 10.04 -11.11 -12.24
C SER A 370 9.18 -12.01 -13.14
N GLY A 371 9.35 -13.32 -13.05
CA GLY A 371 8.54 -14.35 -13.71
C GLY A 371 7.95 -15.34 -12.71
N PRO A 372 7.04 -14.88 -11.83
CA PRO A 372 6.37 -15.77 -10.89
C PRO A 372 5.70 -16.94 -11.63
N THR A 373 5.58 -18.06 -10.96
CA THR A 373 5.06 -19.28 -11.58
C THR A 373 3.94 -19.87 -10.71
N PHE A 374 2.85 -20.25 -11.35
CA PHE A 374 1.78 -21.05 -10.74
C PHE A 374 2.04 -22.53 -11.04
N VAL A 375 2.16 -23.32 -9.99
CA VAL A 375 2.34 -24.77 -10.07
C VAL A 375 1.03 -25.42 -9.67
N PRO A 376 0.36 -26.17 -10.56
CA PRO A 376 -0.92 -26.83 -10.24
C PRO A 376 -0.70 -27.97 -9.24
N VAL A 377 -1.69 -28.17 -8.36
CA VAL A 377 -1.74 -29.35 -7.46
C VAL A 377 -2.00 -30.62 -8.27
N ASP A 378 -2.85 -30.53 -9.27
CA ASP A 378 -3.15 -31.58 -10.23
C ASP A 378 -2.85 -31.09 -11.65
N GLU A 379 -1.91 -31.74 -12.34
CA GLU A 379 -1.53 -31.40 -13.71
C GLU A 379 -2.70 -31.42 -14.72
N SER A 380 -3.74 -32.18 -14.45
CA SER A 380 -4.95 -32.22 -15.30
C SER A 380 -5.66 -30.87 -15.39
N ASN A 381 -5.50 -30.02 -14.38
CA ASN A 381 -6.07 -28.66 -14.32
C ASN A 381 -5.23 -27.60 -15.03
N LEU A 382 -4.02 -27.92 -15.47
CA LEU A 382 -3.05 -26.95 -15.99
C LEU A 382 -3.60 -26.12 -17.15
N TYR A 383 -4.21 -26.78 -18.14
CA TYR A 383 -4.72 -26.06 -19.33
C TYR A 383 -6.03 -25.32 -19.03
N TRP A 384 -6.83 -25.83 -18.09
CA TRP A 384 -7.99 -25.09 -17.61
C TRP A 384 -7.56 -23.81 -16.89
N CYS A 385 -6.59 -23.89 -15.98
CA CYS A 385 -6.02 -22.73 -15.30
C CYS A 385 -5.41 -21.72 -16.30
N LEU A 386 -4.71 -22.23 -17.33
CA LEU A 386 -4.16 -21.37 -18.39
C LEU A 386 -5.24 -20.57 -19.12
N ALA A 387 -6.36 -21.23 -19.46
CA ALA A 387 -7.50 -20.59 -20.11
C ALA A 387 -8.19 -19.60 -19.17
N TYR A 388 -8.41 -19.98 -17.92
CA TYR A 388 -9.03 -19.12 -16.90
C TYR A 388 -8.22 -17.85 -16.65
N PHE A 389 -6.92 -17.95 -16.38
CA PHE A 389 -6.05 -16.81 -16.15
C PHE A 389 -5.92 -15.85 -17.35
N ASN A 390 -6.12 -16.35 -18.57
CA ASN A 390 -6.12 -15.52 -19.78
C ASN A 390 -7.51 -15.00 -20.16
N SER A 391 -8.55 -15.32 -19.38
CA SER A 391 -9.94 -14.93 -19.66
C SER A 391 -10.22 -13.47 -19.29
N PRO A 392 -11.21 -12.84 -19.95
CA PRO A 392 -11.68 -11.50 -19.56
C PRO A 392 -12.23 -11.44 -18.14
N VAL A 393 -12.78 -12.54 -17.61
CA VAL A 393 -13.30 -12.61 -16.24
C VAL A 393 -12.17 -12.47 -15.24
N PHE A 394 -11.09 -13.23 -15.42
CA PHE A 394 -9.92 -13.12 -14.53
C PHE A 394 -9.26 -11.74 -14.62
N GLN A 395 -9.17 -11.16 -15.82
CA GLN A 395 -8.67 -9.80 -15.98
C GLN A 395 -9.54 -8.79 -15.20
N ALA A 396 -10.86 -8.91 -15.25
CA ALA A 396 -11.76 -8.04 -14.49
C ALA A 396 -11.59 -8.18 -12.96
N LEU A 397 -11.32 -9.39 -12.46
CA LEU A 397 -11.00 -9.61 -11.06
C LEU A 397 -9.66 -8.98 -10.67
N LEU A 398 -8.64 -9.12 -11.51
CA LEU A 398 -7.34 -8.51 -11.30
C LEU A 398 -7.40 -6.96 -11.31
N ASP A 399 -8.19 -6.38 -12.20
CA ASP A 399 -8.38 -4.93 -12.29
C ASP A 399 -8.98 -4.34 -10.99
N VAL A 400 -9.64 -5.17 -10.21
CA VAL A 400 -10.15 -4.79 -8.88
C VAL A 400 -9.07 -4.92 -7.80
N CYS A 401 -8.32 -6.03 -7.79
CA CYS A 401 -7.34 -6.33 -6.76
C CYS A 401 -5.99 -5.63 -6.99
N CYS A 402 -5.65 -5.34 -8.24
CA CYS A 402 -4.34 -4.85 -8.66
C CYS A 402 -4.48 -3.54 -9.44
N GLN A 403 -4.43 -2.41 -8.74
CA GLN A 403 -4.46 -1.07 -9.33
C GLN A 403 -3.05 -0.51 -9.63
N GLY A 404 -2.01 -1.36 -9.54
CA GLY A 404 -0.62 -1.03 -9.82
C GLY A 404 -0.08 -1.75 -11.05
N LEU A 405 1.22 -1.58 -11.28
CA LEU A 405 1.93 -2.22 -12.39
C LEU A 405 2.45 -3.63 -12.05
N HIS A 406 2.33 -4.04 -10.78
CA HIS A 406 2.86 -5.30 -10.27
C HIS A 406 1.77 -6.32 -10.02
N TYR A 407 1.90 -7.48 -10.65
CA TYR A 407 1.04 -8.65 -10.46
C TYR A 407 1.74 -9.67 -9.56
N HIS A 408 1.85 -9.30 -8.27
CA HIS A 408 2.49 -10.18 -7.28
C HIS A 408 1.72 -11.50 -7.11
N ASN A 409 2.46 -12.56 -6.80
CA ASN A 409 1.90 -13.89 -6.59
C ASN A 409 0.76 -13.93 -5.55
N GLY A 410 0.83 -13.11 -4.49
CA GLY A 410 -0.23 -13.02 -3.47
C GLY A 410 -1.54 -12.37 -3.95
N VAL A 411 -1.53 -11.66 -5.09
CA VAL A 411 -2.76 -11.13 -5.71
C VAL A 411 -3.40 -12.16 -6.63
N ILE A 412 -2.59 -13.08 -7.18
CA ILE A 412 -3.06 -14.13 -8.10
C ILE A 412 -3.65 -15.33 -7.32
N ALA A 413 -3.14 -15.60 -6.12
CA ALA A 413 -3.59 -16.67 -5.23
C ALA A 413 -4.95 -16.38 -4.60
#